data_cfa6735fe7fbda87da80ebf81cbfa886
#
_entry.id   cfa6735fe7fbda87da80ebf81cbfa886
#
_cell.length_a   1.000
_cell.length_b   1.000
_cell.length_c   1.000
_cell.angle_alpha   90.00
_cell.angle_beta   90.00
_cell.angle_gamma   90.00
#
_symmetry.space_group_name_H-M   'P 1'
#
loop_
_entity.id
_entity.type
_entity.pdbx_description
1 polymer ?
#
loop_
_entity_poly.entity_id
_entity_poly.type
_entity_poly.pdbx_seq_one_letter_code
_entity_poly.pdbx_strand_id
1 'polypeptide(L)'
;MTNESKFPKIMGIVNVTPDSFSDGGLYYDASRAIEHALQLLDDGADILDIGGESSRSGAAEIPVEEELRRVIPVIEGILAANAHVQVSIDTVKYEVAEAALRAGARIINDISGLSHDVRLATLAGEYDAGLIIMHIQGTPRTMQQSPQYEDVVREVFEQLQQKITLAQSLGAQNVMADVGIGFGKT
;
A
#
# COMPACT_ATOMS: atom_id res chain seq x y z
N MET A 1 -7.18 -27.45 6.32
CA MET A 1 -6.00 -27.50 5.42
C MET A 1 -6.19 -26.36 4.44
N THR A 2 -5.53 -25.24 4.66
CA THR A 2 -5.56 -24.09 3.76
C THR A 2 -4.86 -24.50 2.47
N ASN A 3 -5.57 -24.39 1.36
CA ASN A 3 -5.05 -24.65 0.02
C ASN A 3 -4.14 -23.46 -0.34
N GLU A 4 -2.92 -23.45 0.20
CA GLU A 4 -1.92 -22.46 -0.18
C GLU A 4 -1.63 -22.65 -1.67
N SER A 5 -1.91 -21.61 -2.45
CA SER A 5 -1.57 -21.58 -3.87
C SER A 5 -0.08 -21.88 -4.04
N LYS A 6 0.26 -22.84 -4.92
CA LYS A 6 1.67 -23.17 -5.24
C LYS A 6 2.39 -22.03 -5.99
N PHE A 7 1.67 -20.99 -6.39
CA PHE A 7 2.18 -19.86 -7.16
C PHE A 7 2.15 -18.59 -6.31
N PRO A 8 3.10 -17.66 -6.51
CA PRO A 8 3.06 -16.36 -5.87
C PRO A 8 1.78 -15.63 -6.26
N LYS A 9 1.21 -14.87 -5.32
CA LYS A 9 0.09 -13.97 -5.61
C LYS A 9 0.58 -12.74 -6.38
N ILE A 10 -0.23 -12.29 -7.32
CA ILE A 10 0.04 -11.08 -8.11
C ILE A 10 -0.77 -9.93 -7.52
N MET A 11 -0.08 -8.84 -7.18
CA MET A 11 -0.70 -7.61 -6.70
C MET A 11 -0.74 -6.59 -7.84
N GLY A 12 -1.95 -6.25 -8.30
CA GLY A 12 -2.20 -5.23 -9.31
C GLY A 12 -2.27 -3.83 -8.68
N ILE A 13 -1.53 -2.88 -9.22
CA ILE A 13 -1.42 -1.52 -8.68
C ILE A 13 -2.44 -0.59 -9.36
N VAL A 14 -3.25 0.10 -8.55
CA VAL A 14 -4.26 1.07 -8.99
C VAL A 14 -3.96 2.43 -8.39
N ASN A 15 -3.28 3.28 -9.15
CA ASN A 15 -2.97 4.65 -8.72
C ASN A 15 -4.13 5.60 -9.04
N VAL A 16 -4.76 6.15 -8.01
CA VAL A 16 -5.85 7.12 -8.11
C VAL A 16 -5.28 8.55 -7.96
N THR A 17 -4.42 8.92 -8.90
CA THR A 17 -3.77 10.24 -8.90
C THR A 17 -4.21 11.05 -10.13
N PRO A 18 -4.24 12.41 -10.08
CA PRO A 18 -4.67 13.25 -11.19
C PRO A 18 -3.94 12.96 -12.50
N ASP A 19 -2.65 12.62 -12.43
CA ASP A 19 -1.82 12.31 -13.60
C ASP A 19 -2.17 10.95 -14.23
N SER A 20 -2.85 10.07 -13.50
CA SER A 20 -3.21 8.73 -14.00
C SER A 20 -4.49 8.74 -14.86
N PHE A 21 -5.38 9.75 -14.68
CA PHE A 21 -6.71 9.76 -15.32
C PHE A 21 -7.19 11.17 -15.76
N SER A 22 -6.32 12.02 -16.18
CA SER A 22 -6.36 13.48 -16.22
C SER A 22 -7.31 14.18 -17.21
N ASP A 23 -8.60 13.82 -17.35
CA ASP A 23 -9.49 14.66 -18.20
C ASP A 23 -10.96 14.85 -17.73
N GLY A 24 -11.38 14.40 -16.55
CA GLY A 24 -12.84 14.33 -16.32
C GLY A 24 -13.41 14.67 -14.93
N GLY A 25 -12.60 15.06 -13.96
CA GLY A 25 -13.08 15.30 -12.58
C GLY A 25 -13.26 14.02 -11.74
N LEU A 26 -13.42 14.18 -10.42
CA LEU A 26 -13.29 13.09 -9.41
C LEU A 26 -14.17 11.85 -9.65
N TYR A 27 -15.41 12.02 -10.06
CA TYR A 27 -16.31 10.87 -10.32
C TYR A 27 -15.87 10.08 -11.56
N TYR A 28 -15.33 10.76 -12.55
CA TYR A 28 -14.83 10.12 -13.76
C TYR A 28 -13.53 9.37 -13.46
N ASP A 29 -12.67 9.94 -12.63
CA ASP A 29 -11.42 9.32 -12.20
C ASP A 29 -11.66 8.05 -11.38
N ALA A 30 -12.62 8.05 -10.45
CA ALA A 30 -12.99 6.86 -9.68
C ALA A 30 -13.57 5.74 -10.58
N SER A 31 -14.44 6.07 -11.53
CA SER A 31 -15.01 5.08 -12.44
C SER A 31 -13.95 4.42 -13.32
N ARG A 32 -12.98 5.19 -13.83
CA ARG A 32 -11.85 4.67 -14.62
C ARG A 32 -10.91 3.82 -13.78
N ALA A 33 -10.65 4.23 -12.52
CA ALA A 33 -9.85 3.46 -11.60
C ALA A 33 -10.49 2.11 -11.28
N ILE A 34 -11.81 2.06 -11.08
CA ILE A 34 -12.58 0.82 -10.87
C ILE A 34 -12.51 -0.06 -12.12
N GLU A 35 -12.74 0.50 -13.31
CA GLU A 35 -12.65 -0.25 -14.57
C GLU A 35 -11.25 -0.85 -14.77
N HIS A 36 -10.19 -0.06 -14.53
CA HIS A 36 -8.83 -0.54 -14.57
C HIS A 36 -8.54 -1.64 -13.53
N ALA A 37 -9.04 -1.49 -12.31
CA ALA A 37 -8.92 -2.50 -11.27
C ALA A 37 -9.57 -3.83 -11.66
N LEU A 38 -10.76 -3.80 -12.25
CA LEU A 38 -11.46 -4.99 -12.74
C LEU A 38 -10.70 -5.64 -13.90
N GLN A 39 -10.12 -4.84 -14.80
CA GLN A 39 -9.26 -5.35 -15.87
C GLN A 39 -8.01 -6.07 -15.32
N LEU A 40 -7.37 -5.52 -14.27
CA LEU A 40 -6.23 -6.18 -13.64
C LEU A 40 -6.60 -7.56 -13.05
N LEU A 41 -7.82 -7.71 -12.49
CA LEU A 41 -8.32 -9.00 -12.02
C LEU A 41 -8.52 -9.98 -13.18
N ASP A 42 -9.09 -9.52 -14.29
CA ASP A 42 -9.27 -10.34 -15.50
C ASP A 42 -7.92 -10.75 -16.10
N ASP A 43 -6.91 -9.92 -15.97
CA ASP A 43 -5.54 -10.18 -16.39
C ASP A 43 -4.76 -11.10 -15.42
N GLY A 44 -5.37 -11.46 -14.27
CA GLY A 44 -4.85 -12.44 -13.33
C GLY A 44 -4.27 -11.88 -12.03
N ALA A 45 -4.56 -10.64 -11.65
CA ALA A 45 -4.22 -10.15 -10.33
C ALA A 45 -5.06 -10.84 -9.23
N ASP A 46 -4.41 -11.20 -8.13
CA ASP A 46 -5.03 -11.79 -6.94
C ASP A 46 -5.42 -10.75 -5.89
N ILE A 47 -4.70 -9.63 -5.87
CA ILE A 47 -4.83 -8.53 -4.90
C ILE A 47 -4.81 -7.22 -5.70
N LEU A 48 -5.61 -6.24 -5.29
CA LEU A 48 -5.57 -4.89 -5.83
C LEU A 48 -5.02 -3.94 -4.78
N ASP A 49 -3.97 -3.20 -5.13
CA ASP A 49 -3.33 -2.22 -4.24
C ASP A 49 -3.71 -0.80 -4.67
N ILE A 50 -4.50 -0.13 -3.83
CA ILE A 50 -5.11 1.15 -4.14
C ILE A 50 -4.30 2.27 -3.50
N GLY A 51 -3.75 3.17 -4.29
CA GLY A 51 -2.97 4.32 -3.81
C GLY A 51 -3.55 5.66 -4.26
N GLY A 52 -3.75 6.59 -3.33
CA GLY A 52 -4.25 7.94 -3.60
C GLY A 52 -3.16 9.01 -3.69
N GLU A 53 -1.97 8.70 -3.18
CA GLU A 53 -0.79 9.56 -3.20
C GLU A 53 0.31 8.95 -4.09
N SER A 54 1.05 9.80 -4.80
CA SER A 54 2.15 9.31 -5.63
C SER A 54 3.40 9.05 -4.79
N SER A 55 3.91 7.84 -4.85
CA SER A 55 5.19 7.45 -4.23
C SER A 55 6.43 7.75 -5.09
N ARG A 56 6.25 8.41 -6.25
CA ARG A 56 7.36 8.78 -7.15
C ARG A 56 8.28 9.80 -6.50
N SER A 57 9.56 9.75 -6.86
CA SER A 57 10.54 10.75 -6.39
C SER A 57 10.07 12.18 -6.73
N GLY A 58 10.04 13.05 -5.72
CA GLY A 58 9.65 14.45 -5.87
C GLY A 58 8.14 14.72 -5.83
N ALA A 59 7.29 13.71 -5.67
CA ALA A 59 5.86 13.91 -5.52
C ALA A 59 5.54 14.76 -4.28
N ALA A 60 4.53 15.62 -4.39
CA ALA A 60 4.03 16.41 -3.27
C ALA A 60 3.12 15.53 -2.39
N GLU A 61 3.28 15.67 -1.09
CA GLU A 61 2.37 15.10 -0.11
C GLU A 61 0.99 15.76 -0.23
N ILE A 62 -0.07 14.95 -0.10
CA ILE A 62 -1.45 15.44 -0.14
C ILE A 62 -2.12 15.35 1.24
N PRO A 63 -3.10 16.22 1.54
CA PRO A 63 -3.87 16.12 2.78
C PRO A 63 -4.64 14.80 2.88
N VAL A 64 -4.92 14.35 4.13
CA VAL A 64 -5.70 13.14 4.43
C VAL A 64 -7.06 13.17 3.71
N GLU A 65 -7.77 14.29 3.77
CA GLU A 65 -9.10 14.44 3.16
C GLU A 65 -9.08 14.25 1.65
N GLU A 66 -8.00 14.69 1.00
CA GLU A 66 -7.84 14.51 -0.43
C GLU A 66 -7.57 13.05 -0.78
N GLU A 67 -6.73 12.37 -0.01
CA GLU A 67 -6.43 10.95 -0.21
C GLU A 67 -7.68 10.09 0.02
N LEU A 68 -8.42 10.33 1.11
CA LEU A 68 -9.70 9.68 1.40
C LEU A 68 -10.70 9.84 0.24
N ARG A 69 -10.83 11.05 -0.28
CA ARG A 69 -11.73 11.36 -1.40
C ARG A 69 -11.41 10.57 -2.66
N ARG A 70 -10.14 10.25 -2.88
CA ARG A 70 -9.68 9.47 -4.03
C ARG A 70 -9.90 7.98 -3.83
N VAL A 71 -9.47 7.43 -2.70
CA VAL A 71 -9.36 5.96 -2.55
C VAL A 71 -10.66 5.29 -2.09
N ILE A 72 -11.45 5.93 -1.21
CA ILE A 72 -12.62 5.28 -0.63
C ILE A 72 -13.69 4.93 -1.68
N PRO A 73 -14.09 5.83 -2.60
CA PRO A 73 -15.07 5.48 -3.63
C PRO A 73 -14.59 4.36 -4.56
N VAL A 74 -13.28 4.25 -4.79
CA VAL A 74 -12.69 3.20 -5.62
C VAL A 74 -12.74 1.86 -4.90
N ILE A 75 -12.37 1.79 -3.63
CA ILE A 75 -12.46 0.57 -2.81
C ILE A 75 -13.90 0.06 -2.75
N GLU A 76 -14.85 0.94 -2.42
CA GLU A 76 -16.27 0.60 -2.35
C GLU A 76 -16.82 0.10 -3.71
N GLY A 77 -16.45 0.77 -4.81
CA GLY A 77 -16.87 0.40 -6.16
C GLY A 77 -16.31 -0.95 -6.60
N ILE A 78 -15.06 -1.25 -6.31
CA ILE A 78 -14.41 -2.53 -6.59
C ILE A 78 -15.13 -3.65 -5.81
N LEU A 79 -15.35 -3.47 -4.51
CA LEU A 79 -15.99 -4.46 -3.65
C LEU A 79 -17.49 -4.66 -3.97
N ALA A 80 -18.16 -3.63 -4.47
CA ALA A 80 -19.54 -3.76 -4.98
C ALA A 80 -19.58 -4.61 -6.26
N ALA A 81 -18.56 -4.52 -7.12
CA ALA A 81 -18.48 -5.31 -8.35
C ALA A 81 -17.98 -6.75 -8.09
N ASN A 82 -17.05 -6.93 -7.15
CA ASN A 82 -16.47 -8.23 -6.77
C ASN A 82 -16.17 -8.27 -5.26
N ALA A 83 -17.11 -8.76 -4.47
CA ALA A 83 -17.02 -8.81 -3.01
C ALA A 83 -15.92 -9.76 -2.45
N HIS A 84 -15.32 -10.59 -3.30
CA HIS A 84 -14.32 -11.59 -2.88
C HIS A 84 -12.87 -11.17 -3.15
N VAL A 85 -12.67 -10.06 -3.85
CA VAL A 85 -11.33 -9.57 -4.14
C VAL A 85 -10.62 -9.09 -2.86
N GLN A 86 -9.33 -9.39 -2.74
CA GLN A 86 -8.50 -8.81 -1.70
C GLN A 86 -8.05 -7.41 -2.12
N VAL A 87 -8.40 -6.42 -1.32
CA VAL A 87 -7.98 -5.02 -1.51
C VAL A 87 -6.92 -4.66 -0.48
N SER A 88 -5.85 -4.06 -0.97
CA SER A 88 -4.78 -3.41 -0.21
C SER A 88 -4.93 -1.89 -0.34
N ILE A 89 -4.57 -1.16 0.69
CA ILE A 89 -4.45 0.30 0.69
C ILE A 89 -2.97 0.71 0.80
N ASP A 90 -2.44 1.37 -0.24
CA ASP A 90 -1.11 1.98 -0.24
C ASP A 90 -1.20 3.36 0.40
N THR A 91 -0.84 3.44 1.68
CA THR A 91 -0.83 4.68 2.44
C THR A 91 0.10 4.60 3.65
N VAL A 92 0.65 5.75 4.03
CA VAL A 92 1.43 5.90 5.27
C VAL A 92 0.61 6.58 6.38
N LYS A 93 -0.65 6.96 6.10
CA LYS A 93 -1.51 7.75 6.99
C LYS A 93 -2.52 6.86 7.71
N TYR A 94 -2.55 6.95 9.03
CA TYR A 94 -3.45 6.17 9.89
C TYR A 94 -4.93 6.34 9.51
N GLU A 95 -5.38 7.59 9.34
CA GLU A 95 -6.78 7.92 9.08
C GLU A 95 -7.26 7.36 7.73
N VAL A 96 -6.38 7.32 6.74
CA VAL A 96 -6.67 6.74 5.41
C VAL A 96 -6.74 5.21 5.51
N ALA A 97 -5.78 4.59 6.19
CA ALA A 97 -5.77 3.15 6.40
C ALA A 97 -7.01 2.69 7.17
N GLU A 98 -7.39 3.38 8.26
CA GLU A 98 -8.59 3.07 9.04
C GLU A 98 -9.87 3.14 8.20
N ALA A 99 -10.04 4.20 7.42
CA ALA A 99 -11.21 4.35 6.55
C ALA A 99 -11.25 3.27 5.46
N ALA A 100 -10.10 2.93 4.86
CA ALA A 100 -10.00 1.88 3.85
C ALA A 100 -10.35 0.49 4.42
N LEU A 101 -9.88 0.16 5.62
CA LEU A 101 -10.24 -1.09 6.30
C LEU A 101 -11.73 -1.15 6.63
N ARG A 102 -12.33 -0.04 7.08
CA ARG A 102 -13.79 0.07 7.27
C ARG A 102 -14.56 -0.09 5.98
N ALA A 103 -14.04 0.40 4.86
CA ALA A 103 -14.63 0.21 3.53
C ALA A 103 -14.46 -1.21 2.98
N GLY A 104 -13.64 -2.06 3.62
CA GLY A 104 -13.48 -3.48 3.31
C GLY A 104 -12.11 -3.90 2.80
N ALA A 105 -11.12 -3.01 2.76
CA ALA A 105 -9.73 -3.41 2.54
C ALA A 105 -9.27 -4.42 3.60
N ARG A 106 -8.28 -5.25 3.26
CA ARG A 106 -7.78 -6.32 4.11
C ARG A 106 -6.27 -6.28 4.31
N ILE A 107 -5.59 -5.38 3.63
CA ILE A 107 -4.14 -5.23 3.70
C ILE A 107 -3.83 -3.74 3.78
N ILE A 108 -2.88 -3.37 4.63
CA ILE A 108 -2.23 -2.06 4.65
C ILE A 108 -0.86 -2.25 4.00
N ASN A 109 -0.56 -1.47 2.96
CA ASN A 109 0.75 -1.40 2.33
C ASN A 109 1.43 -0.10 2.74
N ASP A 110 2.37 -0.20 3.69
CA ASP A 110 3.10 0.95 4.24
C ASP A 110 4.51 1.02 3.66
N ILE A 111 4.68 1.88 2.67
CA ILE A 111 5.98 2.12 2.02
C ILE A 111 6.99 2.82 2.93
N SER A 112 6.55 3.42 4.04
CA SER A 112 7.44 4.03 5.04
C SER A 112 8.01 3.01 6.02
N GLY A 113 7.41 1.81 6.07
CA GLY A 113 7.75 0.77 7.02
C GLY A 113 7.67 1.26 8.46
N LEU A 114 6.55 1.80 8.86
CA LEU A 114 6.24 2.35 10.19
C LEU A 114 7.07 3.58 10.61
N SER A 115 7.84 4.17 9.67
CA SER A 115 8.61 5.37 9.98
C SER A 115 7.76 6.64 10.00
N HIS A 116 6.61 6.63 9.32
CA HIS A 116 5.65 7.75 9.31
C HIS A 116 4.68 7.64 10.48
N ASP A 117 4.02 6.49 10.64
CA ASP A 117 3.04 6.27 11.71
C ASP A 117 3.04 4.82 12.21
N VAL A 118 3.53 4.59 13.41
CA VAL A 118 3.58 3.26 14.03
C VAL A 118 2.19 2.71 14.39
N ARG A 119 1.15 3.58 14.47
CA ARG A 119 -0.23 3.18 14.77
C ARG A 119 -0.81 2.26 13.69
N LEU A 120 -0.25 2.26 12.48
CA LEU A 120 -0.64 1.34 11.41
C LEU A 120 -0.48 -0.13 11.83
N ALA A 121 0.52 -0.46 12.64
CA ALA A 121 0.70 -1.81 13.16
C ALA A 121 -0.40 -2.21 14.16
N THR A 122 -0.78 -1.30 15.07
CA THR A 122 -1.88 -1.53 16.00
C THR A 122 -3.19 -1.69 15.24
N LEU A 123 -3.43 -0.82 14.26
CA LEU A 123 -4.61 -0.86 13.41
C LEU A 123 -4.72 -2.19 12.64
N ALA A 124 -3.62 -2.68 12.08
CA ALA A 124 -3.59 -3.98 11.41
C ALA A 124 -3.99 -5.12 12.35
N GLY A 125 -3.53 -5.08 13.61
CA GLY A 125 -3.92 -6.05 14.63
C GLY A 125 -5.41 -5.97 15.00
N GLU A 126 -5.97 -4.77 15.18
CA GLU A 126 -7.36 -4.54 15.53
C GLU A 126 -8.34 -5.03 14.46
N TYR A 127 -7.97 -4.93 13.19
CA TYR A 127 -8.79 -5.36 12.05
C TYR A 127 -8.45 -6.75 11.51
N ASP A 128 -7.50 -7.47 12.12
CA ASP A 128 -6.94 -8.74 11.60
C ASP A 128 -6.49 -8.60 10.13
N ALA A 129 -5.92 -7.45 9.80
CA ALA A 129 -5.47 -7.11 8.46
C ALA A 129 -4.00 -7.52 8.24
N GLY A 130 -3.65 -7.78 6.97
CA GLY A 130 -2.25 -7.88 6.55
C GLY A 130 -1.55 -6.53 6.62
N LEU A 131 -0.28 -6.52 6.98
CA LEU A 131 0.57 -5.33 6.97
C LEU A 131 1.82 -5.60 6.13
N ILE A 132 1.96 -4.87 5.03
CA ILE A 132 3.18 -4.87 4.23
C ILE A 132 4.07 -3.75 4.75
N ILE A 133 5.31 -4.09 5.09
CA ILE A 133 6.34 -3.15 5.56
C ILE A 133 7.45 -3.09 4.54
N MET A 134 7.61 -1.94 3.88
CA MET A 134 8.66 -1.74 2.89
C MET A 134 9.90 -1.11 3.51
N HIS A 135 11.07 -1.50 3.00
CA HIS A 135 12.32 -0.82 3.28
C HIS A 135 12.52 0.35 2.31
N ILE A 136 12.72 1.53 2.86
CA ILE A 136 13.11 2.75 2.15
C ILE A 136 14.26 3.45 2.90
N GLN A 137 15.26 3.95 2.18
CA GLN A 137 16.25 4.87 2.75
C GLN A 137 15.84 6.31 2.43
N GLY A 138 15.58 7.11 3.48
CA GLY A 138 15.02 8.46 3.33
C GLY A 138 13.49 8.45 3.19
N THR A 139 12.97 9.33 2.36
CA THR A 139 11.54 9.46 2.01
C THR A 139 11.38 9.35 0.50
N PRO A 140 10.17 9.15 -0.05
CA PRO A 140 9.98 9.18 -1.50
C PRO A 140 10.59 10.42 -2.16
N ARG A 141 10.55 11.56 -1.48
CA ARG A 141 11.11 12.83 -1.97
C ARG A 141 12.64 12.84 -2.01
N THR A 142 13.32 12.16 -1.10
CA THR A 142 14.78 12.22 -0.92
C THR A 142 15.49 10.91 -1.22
N MET A 143 14.79 9.80 -1.38
CA MET A 143 15.35 8.45 -1.49
C MET A 143 16.40 8.27 -2.60
N GLN A 144 16.32 9.07 -3.67
CA GLN A 144 17.28 9.03 -4.78
C GLN A 144 18.48 9.98 -4.60
N GLN A 145 18.54 10.73 -3.47
CA GLN A 145 19.64 11.64 -3.18
C GLN A 145 20.79 10.89 -2.52
N SER A 146 21.62 10.22 -3.33
CA SER A 146 22.81 9.50 -2.91
C SER A 146 22.58 8.47 -1.79
N PRO A 147 21.74 7.45 -2.00
CA PRO A 147 21.60 6.36 -1.04
C PRO A 147 22.96 5.66 -0.86
N GLN A 148 23.34 5.34 0.39
CA GLN A 148 24.64 4.75 0.72
C GLN A 148 24.41 3.52 1.62
N TYR A 149 25.12 2.43 1.29
CA TYR A 149 25.16 1.19 2.05
C TYR A 149 26.58 0.66 2.10
N GLU A 150 26.98 0.09 3.21
CA GLU A 150 28.18 -0.74 3.29
C GLU A 150 27.89 -2.16 2.77
N ASP A 151 26.74 -2.71 3.18
CA ASP A 151 26.20 -4.00 2.73
C ASP A 151 24.69 -3.88 2.63
N VAL A 152 24.19 -3.59 1.43
CA VAL A 152 22.76 -3.34 1.17
C VAL A 152 21.88 -4.52 1.59
N VAL A 153 22.33 -5.76 1.36
CA VAL A 153 21.53 -6.96 1.69
C VAL A 153 21.38 -7.10 3.19
N ARG A 154 22.48 -6.98 3.92
CA ARG A 154 22.50 -7.09 5.38
C ARG A 154 21.70 -5.95 6.02
N GLU A 155 21.93 -4.72 5.60
CA GLU A 155 21.28 -3.55 6.20
C GLU A 155 19.76 -3.56 5.96
N VAL A 156 19.31 -3.90 4.75
CA VAL A 156 17.88 -4.05 4.44
C VAL A 156 17.25 -5.16 5.28
N PHE A 157 17.92 -6.30 5.40
CA PHE A 157 17.45 -7.42 6.21
C PHE A 157 17.31 -7.04 7.69
N GLU A 158 18.35 -6.45 8.28
CA GLU A 158 18.37 -6.05 9.70
C GLU A 158 17.28 -5.01 10.00
N GLN A 159 17.10 -4.01 9.13
CA GLN A 159 16.07 -2.98 9.30
C GLN A 159 14.66 -3.57 9.18
N LEU A 160 14.39 -4.40 8.18
CA LEU A 160 13.09 -5.07 8.03
C LEU A 160 12.80 -5.98 9.22
N GLN A 161 13.78 -6.74 9.71
CA GLN A 161 13.61 -7.61 10.88
C GLN A 161 13.22 -6.80 12.13
N GLN A 162 13.87 -5.65 12.36
CA GLN A 162 13.53 -4.76 13.48
C GLN A 162 12.10 -4.22 13.36
N LYS A 163 11.71 -3.78 12.17
CA LYS A 163 10.38 -3.24 11.90
C LYS A 163 9.27 -4.30 12.03
N ILE A 164 9.51 -5.51 11.55
CA ILE A 164 8.59 -6.64 11.73
C ILE A 164 8.42 -6.97 13.22
N THR A 165 9.51 -7.04 13.97
CA THR A 165 9.46 -7.28 15.41
C THR A 165 8.66 -6.19 16.13
N LEU A 166 8.86 -4.93 15.76
CA LEU A 166 8.08 -3.81 16.28
C LEU A 166 6.60 -3.95 15.94
N ALA A 167 6.25 -4.21 14.67
CA ALA A 167 4.89 -4.38 14.24
C ALA A 167 4.16 -5.50 15.02
N GLN A 168 4.81 -6.64 15.19
CA GLN A 168 4.29 -7.76 15.96
C GLN A 168 4.09 -7.42 17.43
N SER A 169 5.00 -6.66 18.03
CA SER A 169 4.87 -6.20 19.42
C SER A 169 3.69 -5.22 19.62
N LEU A 170 3.28 -4.53 18.55
CA LEU A 170 2.14 -3.61 18.52
C LEU A 170 0.82 -4.29 18.11
N GLY A 171 0.82 -5.61 17.86
CA GLY A 171 -0.39 -6.39 17.62
C GLY A 171 -0.59 -6.89 16.19
N ALA A 172 0.20 -6.45 15.21
CA ALA A 172 0.10 -6.97 13.84
C ALA A 172 0.50 -8.45 13.79
N GLN A 173 -0.40 -9.33 13.31
CA GLN A 173 -0.15 -10.77 13.24
C GLN A 173 0.36 -11.20 11.86
N ASN A 174 -0.19 -10.59 10.80
CA ASN A 174 0.07 -10.95 9.41
C ASN A 174 0.99 -9.89 8.76
N VAL A 175 2.31 -9.99 9.00
CA VAL A 175 3.29 -9.02 8.50
C VAL A 175 4.06 -9.59 7.32
N MET A 176 4.13 -8.84 6.23
CA MET A 176 4.92 -9.14 5.03
C MET A 176 6.04 -8.09 4.87
N ALA A 177 7.21 -8.54 4.46
CA ALA A 177 8.35 -7.68 4.18
C ALA A 177 8.46 -7.39 2.68
N ASP A 178 8.63 -6.11 2.33
CA ASP A 178 9.02 -5.67 1.00
C ASP A 178 10.42 -5.04 1.07
N VAL A 179 11.34 -5.55 0.27
CA VAL A 179 12.71 -5.03 0.21
C VAL A 179 12.81 -3.65 -0.44
N GLY A 180 11.74 -3.17 -1.11
CA GLY A 180 11.64 -1.84 -1.69
C GLY A 180 12.62 -1.62 -2.85
N ILE A 181 12.64 -2.50 -3.84
CA ILE A 181 13.46 -2.34 -5.05
C ILE A 181 13.12 -1.01 -5.71
N GLY A 182 14.14 -0.16 -5.98
CA GLY A 182 13.93 1.17 -6.55
C GLY A 182 13.67 2.30 -5.54
N PHE A 183 13.51 1.96 -4.26
CA PHE A 183 13.27 2.93 -3.18
C PHE A 183 14.54 3.14 -2.34
N GLY A 184 15.37 4.12 -2.72
CA GLY A 184 16.61 4.44 -2.00
C GLY A 184 17.61 3.29 -1.98
N LYS A 185 17.83 2.66 -3.12
CA LYS A 185 18.84 1.59 -3.35
C LYS A 185 19.84 2.04 -4.41
N THR A 186 21.09 1.57 -4.31
CA THR A 186 22.15 1.76 -5.31
C THR A 186 22.15 0.62 -6.31
#